data_1e68dedc8e16365f382f930b5d6a9d13
#
_entry.id   1e68dedc8e16365f382f930b5d6a9d13
#
_cell.length_a   1.000
_cell.length_b   1.000
_cell.length_c   1.000
_cell.angle_alpha   90.00
_cell.angle_beta   90.00
_cell.angle_gamma   90.00
#
_symmetry.space_group_name_H-M   'P 1'
#
loop_
_entity.id
_entity.type
_entity.pdbx_description
1 polymer ?
#
loop_
_entity_poly.entity_id
_entity_poly.type
_entity_poly.pdbx_seq_one_letter_code
_entity_poly.pdbx_strand_id
1 'polypeptide(L)'
;MHYQLTDEQASIRDAVADLCRNFPQEYWTEKDQKLEYPEEFVDALGQAGWLSVLIPEEYGGGGGTVTDAAIVLETISRSGGTGVPAHAQMYTMGTILRHGNEEQKKRLLPEIAANRLRLQAFGITEPDAGTDTTRIRTFAERDGDTYVVNGGKIWTSRFQHSDYMLLLVRTTRYEDVEKKTDGLTVLLVDLREAGDSIVARPIRTMTAHETNELTITDLRVPVANRIGEEGRGFRYILSGLNVERILVASEVIGDGFWFIDRATQYAREREVFGRPIGQNQGVQFPLAQAYANLEAASLMRFKAAAMFDDGLNPGFEANAAKLLGSKANWEAANAAMDTFGGFGLAEEYGIERKFREARLPVVAPINNNLVLAYIGHQVLGMPKSY
;
A
#
# COMPACT_ATOMS: atom_id res chain seq x y z
N MET A 1 18.11 19.87 9.51
CA MET A 1 17.45 19.82 8.20
C MET A 1 16.00 20.20 8.46
N HIS A 2 15.58 21.40 8.05
CA HIS A 2 14.16 21.76 8.10
C HIS A 2 13.50 21.06 6.92
N TYR A 3 12.62 20.12 7.17
CA TYR A 3 11.79 19.57 6.11
C TYR A 3 10.56 20.47 5.97
N GLN A 4 10.57 21.30 4.97
CA GLN A 4 9.41 22.08 4.52
C GLN A 4 9.09 21.63 3.10
N LEU A 5 7.81 21.51 2.78
CA LEU A 5 7.38 21.24 1.42
C LEU A 5 7.86 22.41 0.53
N THR A 6 8.33 22.07 -0.66
CA THR A 6 8.54 23.08 -1.72
C THR A 6 7.20 23.65 -2.15
N ASP A 7 7.19 24.77 -2.87
CA ASP A 7 5.95 25.37 -3.40
C ASP A 7 5.20 24.38 -4.32
N GLU A 8 5.92 23.59 -5.10
CA GLU A 8 5.36 22.56 -5.96
C GLU A 8 4.72 21.43 -5.12
N GLN A 9 5.41 20.92 -4.12
CA GLN A 9 4.89 19.91 -3.20
C GLN A 9 3.68 20.40 -2.41
N ALA A 10 3.68 21.65 -2.00
CA ALA A 10 2.52 22.29 -1.37
C ALA A 10 1.32 22.36 -2.35
N SER A 11 1.58 22.66 -3.62
CA SER A 11 0.56 22.68 -4.66
C SER A 11 -0.04 21.29 -4.91
N ILE A 12 0.80 20.23 -4.91
CA ILE A 12 0.33 18.83 -4.98
C ILE A 12 -0.59 18.53 -3.81
N ARG A 13 -0.15 18.79 -2.59
CA ARG A 13 -0.96 18.59 -1.37
C ARG A 13 -2.31 19.29 -1.49
N ASP A 14 -2.31 20.56 -1.85
CA ASP A 14 -3.53 21.37 -1.88
C ASP A 14 -4.49 20.89 -2.99
N ALA A 15 -3.99 20.54 -4.17
CA ALA A 15 -4.79 19.98 -5.25
C ALA A 15 -5.41 18.63 -4.90
N VAL A 16 -4.68 17.74 -4.23
CA VAL A 16 -5.20 16.46 -3.75
C VAL A 16 -6.24 16.67 -2.65
N ALA A 17 -6.00 17.60 -1.71
CA ALA A 17 -6.97 17.94 -0.68
C ALA A 17 -8.27 18.49 -1.26
N ASP A 18 -8.17 19.31 -2.31
CA ASP A 18 -9.32 19.86 -3.03
C ASP A 18 -10.15 18.76 -3.70
N LEU A 19 -9.50 17.80 -4.33
CA LEU A 19 -10.18 16.63 -4.90
C LEU A 19 -10.89 15.82 -3.81
N CYS A 20 -10.23 15.55 -2.68
CA CYS A 20 -10.79 14.76 -1.58
C CYS A 20 -12.04 15.40 -0.96
N ARG A 21 -12.21 16.74 -1.01
CA ARG A 21 -13.43 17.41 -0.52
C ARG A 21 -14.71 16.99 -1.25
N ASN A 22 -14.60 16.46 -2.47
CA ASN A 22 -15.74 15.93 -3.22
C ASN A 22 -16.22 14.55 -2.72
N PHE A 23 -15.44 13.93 -1.83
CA PHE A 23 -15.70 12.62 -1.26
C PHE A 23 -15.77 12.71 0.27
N PRO A 24 -16.89 13.23 0.82
CA PRO A 24 -17.06 13.45 2.25
C PRO A 24 -17.15 12.14 3.02
N GLN A 25 -17.22 12.24 4.36
CA GLN A 25 -17.24 11.06 5.23
C GLN A 25 -18.41 10.10 4.91
N GLU A 26 -19.57 10.64 4.52
CA GLU A 26 -20.75 9.86 4.15
C GLU A 26 -20.48 8.91 2.98
N TYR A 27 -19.71 9.37 1.97
CA TYR A 27 -19.28 8.53 0.86
C TYR A 27 -18.45 7.33 1.34
N TRP A 28 -17.48 7.58 2.22
CA TRP A 28 -16.63 6.53 2.76
C TRP A 28 -17.37 5.56 3.68
N THR A 29 -18.31 6.07 4.46
CA THR A 29 -19.19 5.24 5.31
C THR A 29 -20.07 4.33 4.46
N GLU A 30 -20.66 4.85 3.38
CA GLU A 30 -21.47 4.06 2.45
C GLU A 30 -20.65 2.93 1.78
N LYS A 31 -19.44 3.26 1.28
CA LYS A 31 -18.56 2.26 0.67
C LYS A 31 -18.13 1.16 1.65
N ASP A 32 -17.83 1.53 2.90
CA ASP A 32 -17.47 0.57 3.95
C ASP A 32 -18.64 -0.35 4.32
N GLN A 33 -19.82 0.20 4.53
CA GLN A 33 -21.04 -0.58 4.87
C GLN A 33 -21.41 -1.58 3.77
N LYS A 34 -21.26 -1.18 2.50
CA LYS A 34 -21.56 -2.02 1.34
C LYS A 34 -20.39 -2.95 0.98
N LEU A 35 -19.22 -2.77 1.58
CA LEU A 35 -17.96 -3.44 1.22
C LEU A 35 -17.62 -3.22 -0.27
N GLU A 36 -17.84 -2.01 -0.77
CA GLU A 36 -17.65 -1.63 -2.16
C GLU A 36 -16.33 -0.92 -2.39
N TYR A 37 -15.75 -1.18 -3.55
CA TYR A 37 -14.59 -0.44 -4.05
C TYR A 37 -14.98 1.01 -4.37
N PRO A 38 -14.15 2.00 -4.00
CA PRO A 38 -14.45 3.41 -4.21
C PRO A 38 -14.17 3.85 -5.66
N GLU A 39 -14.93 3.30 -6.62
CA GLU A 39 -14.72 3.47 -8.06
C GLU A 39 -14.65 4.94 -8.46
N GLU A 40 -15.61 5.74 -8.01
CA GLU A 40 -15.73 7.16 -8.38
C GLU A 40 -14.53 7.98 -7.88
N PHE A 41 -14.03 7.64 -6.69
CA PHE A 41 -12.83 8.29 -6.12
C PHE A 41 -11.57 7.90 -6.90
N VAL A 42 -11.42 6.63 -7.23
CA VAL A 42 -10.26 6.12 -7.99
C VAL A 42 -10.24 6.69 -9.40
N ASP A 43 -11.40 6.80 -10.04
CA ASP A 43 -11.53 7.45 -11.34
C ASP A 43 -11.16 8.94 -11.27
N ALA A 44 -11.63 9.65 -10.26
CA ALA A 44 -11.28 11.06 -10.05
C ALA A 44 -9.75 11.25 -9.86
N LEU A 45 -9.10 10.37 -9.08
CA LEU A 45 -7.64 10.35 -8.94
C LEU A 45 -6.94 10.08 -10.26
N GLY A 46 -7.43 9.10 -11.03
CA GLY A 46 -6.87 8.75 -12.33
C GLY A 46 -6.99 9.89 -13.35
N GLN A 47 -8.16 10.51 -13.46
CA GLN A 47 -8.40 11.65 -14.35
C GLN A 47 -7.56 12.87 -13.98
N ALA A 48 -7.28 13.08 -12.69
CA ALA A 48 -6.40 14.14 -12.21
C ALA A 48 -4.90 13.79 -12.32
N GLY A 49 -4.54 12.57 -12.80
CA GLY A 49 -3.15 12.14 -12.98
C GLY A 49 -2.46 11.61 -11.71
N TRP A 50 -3.15 11.57 -10.56
CA TRP A 50 -2.53 11.18 -9.29
C TRP A 50 -2.18 9.68 -9.22
N LEU A 51 -2.85 8.81 -9.98
CA LEU A 51 -2.50 7.39 -10.08
C LEU A 51 -1.23 7.13 -10.89
N SER A 52 -0.82 8.10 -11.71
CA SER A 52 0.33 8.01 -12.63
C SER A 52 1.46 8.98 -12.28
N VAL A 53 1.45 9.54 -11.07
CA VAL A 53 2.45 10.53 -10.62
C VAL A 53 3.89 10.02 -10.79
N LEU A 54 4.15 8.74 -10.59
CA LEU A 54 5.47 8.10 -10.73
C LEU A 54 5.83 7.68 -12.17
N ILE A 55 4.90 7.78 -13.11
CA ILE A 55 5.19 7.44 -14.52
C ILE A 55 5.94 8.61 -15.15
N PRO A 56 7.09 8.38 -15.83
CA PRO A 56 7.81 9.42 -16.55
C PRO A 56 6.93 10.12 -17.60
N GLU A 57 7.22 11.40 -17.85
CA GLU A 57 6.50 12.21 -18.84
C GLU A 57 6.55 11.60 -20.26
N GLU A 58 7.65 10.94 -20.62
CA GLU A 58 7.80 10.25 -21.91
C GLU A 58 6.75 9.16 -22.17
N TYR A 59 6.12 8.63 -21.10
CA TYR A 59 5.00 7.69 -21.15
C TYR A 59 3.67 8.34 -20.79
N GLY A 60 3.61 9.68 -20.73
CA GLY A 60 2.38 10.43 -20.45
C GLY A 60 2.00 10.55 -18.99
N GLY A 61 2.89 10.23 -18.07
CA GLY A 61 2.68 10.38 -16.63
C GLY A 61 3.11 11.74 -16.08
N GLY A 62 3.06 11.88 -14.75
CA GLY A 62 3.39 13.12 -14.06
C GLY A 62 4.89 13.39 -13.90
N GLY A 63 5.77 12.40 -14.11
CA GLY A 63 7.22 12.54 -13.92
C GLY A 63 7.65 12.85 -12.48
N GLY A 64 6.75 12.67 -11.52
CA GLY A 64 6.99 12.98 -10.11
C GLY A 64 7.86 11.96 -9.38
N THR A 65 8.25 12.33 -8.18
CA THR A 65 9.15 11.59 -7.31
C THR A 65 8.38 10.70 -6.32
N VAL A 66 9.10 9.81 -5.59
CA VAL A 66 8.51 9.05 -4.48
C VAL A 66 8.09 9.98 -3.35
N THR A 67 8.77 11.11 -3.16
CA THR A 67 8.34 12.15 -2.22
C THR A 67 6.98 12.74 -2.61
N ASP A 68 6.74 13.02 -3.89
CA ASP A 68 5.46 13.54 -4.37
C ASP A 68 4.32 12.51 -4.19
N ALA A 69 4.58 11.26 -4.56
CA ALA A 69 3.64 10.16 -4.33
C ALA A 69 3.31 9.98 -2.84
N ALA A 70 4.29 10.15 -1.96
CA ALA A 70 4.11 10.11 -0.51
C ALA A 70 3.20 11.23 0.00
N ILE A 71 3.33 12.44 -0.56
CA ILE A 71 2.47 13.59 -0.24
C ILE A 71 1.02 13.33 -0.71
N VAL A 72 0.84 12.78 -1.91
CA VAL A 72 -0.48 12.39 -2.43
C VAL A 72 -1.18 11.45 -1.45
N LEU A 73 -0.51 10.36 -1.05
CA LEU A 73 -1.11 9.33 -0.19
C LEU A 73 -1.37 9.84 1.24
N GLU A 74 -0.44 10.61 1.82
CA GLU A 74 -0.67 11.24 3.13
C GLU A 74 -1.89 12.15 3.10
N THR A 75 -2.04 12.96 2.03
CA THR A 75 -3.14 13.92 1.90
C THR A 75 -4.48 13.21 1.75
N ILE A 76 -4.57 12.15 0.95
CA ILE A 76 -5.77 11.31 0.83
C ILE A 76 -6.18 10.77 2.20
N SER A 77 -5.25 10.14 2.91
CA SER A 77 -5.54 9.53 4.20
C SER A 77 -5.91 10.56 5.27
N ARG A 78 -5.21 11.71 5.31
CA ARG A 78 -5.50 12.81 6.23
C ARG A 78 -6.85 13.48 5.95
N SER A 79 -7.36 13.38 4.71
CA SER A 79 -8.71 13.84 4.36
C SER A 79 -9.82 12.85 4.78
N GLY A 80 -9.48 11.72 5.41
CA GLY A 80 -10.43 10.70 5.87
C GLY A 80 -10.75 9.63 4.81
N GLY A 81 -10.17 9.73 3.63
CA GLY A 81 -10.27 8.73 2.57
C GLY A 81 -9.36 7.52 2.78
N THR A 82 -9.35 6.59 1.83
CA THR A 82 -8.40 5.49 1.76
C THR A 82 -7.45 5.67 0.58
N GLY A 83 -6.14 5.72 0.84
CA GLY A 83 -5.08 5.78 -0.16
C GLY A 83 -4.77 4.43 -0.83
N VAL A 84 -5.30 3.34 -0.28
CA VAL A 84 -4.91 1.97 -0.64
C VAL A 84 -5.03 1.63 -2.14
N PRO A 85 -6.08 2.04 -2.90
CA PRO A 85 -6.12 1.81 -4.34
C PRO A 85 -5.02 2.54 -5.11
N ALA A 86 -4.74 3.79 -4.75
CA ALA A 86 -3.68 4.59 -5.37
C ALA A 86 -2.29 4.00 -5.06
N HIS A 87 -2.03 3.67 -3.80
CA HIS A 87 -0.83 2.98 -3.36
C HIS A 87 -0.61 1.67 -4.15
N ALA A 88 -1.65 0.84 -4.28
CA ALA A 88 -1.55 -0.41 -5.01
C ALA A 88 -1.14 -0.21 -6.47
N GLN A 89 -1.73 0.77 -7.15
CA GLN A 89 -1.34 1.14 -8.52
C GLN A 89 0.13 1.58 -8.59
N MET A 90 0.56 2.44 -7.67
CA MET A 90 1.91 3.02 -7.66
C MET A 90 3.00 1.96 -7.47
N TYR A 91 2.84 1.01 -6.53
CA TYR A 91 3.92 0.04 -6.31
C TYR A 91 3.92 -1.11 -7.31
N THR A 92 2.75 -1.58 -7.78
CA THR A 92 2.68 -2.62 -8.81
C THR A 92 3.25 -2.13 -10.13
N MET A 93 2.82 -0.97 -10.58
CA MET A 93 3.36 -0.29 -11.76
C MET A 93 4.87 -0.04 -11.64
N GLY A 94 5.36 0.31 -10.45
CA GLY A 94 6.78 0.47 -10.17
C GLY A 94 7.64 -0.75 -10.51
N THR A 95 7.07 -1.96 -10.49
CA THR A 95 7.76 -3.17 -10.94
C THR A 95 7.98 -3.17 -12.45
N ILE A 96 6.99 -2.69 -13.23
CA ILE A 96 7.13 -2.54 -14.69
C ILE A 96 8.12 -1.42 -15.02
N LEU A 97 8.04 -0.29 -14.35
CA LEU A 97 8.97 0.84 -14.53
C LEU A 97 10.43 0.42 -14.38
N ARG A 98 10.73 -0.39 -13.36
CA ARG A 98 12.12 -0.78 -13.07
C ARG A 98 12.60 -2.01 -13.84
N HIS A 99 11.74 -2.96 -14.12
CA HIS A 99 12.13 -4.30 -14.60
C HIS A 99 11.42 -4.75 -15.87
N GLY A 100 10.39 -4.03 -16.33
CA GLY A 100 9.77 -4.24 -17.64
C GLY A 100 10.73 -3.89 -18.77
N ASN A 101 10.65 -4.61 -19.87
CA ASN A 101 11.35 -4.22 -21.08
C ASN A 101 10.65 -3.03 -21.77
N GLU A 102 11.32 -2.42 -22.74
CA GLU A 102 10.81 -1.22 -23.42
C GLU A 102 9.47 -1.43 -24.13
N GLU A 103 9.21 -2.63 -24.66
CA GLU A 103 7.93 -2.97 -25.27
C GLU A 103 6.81 -3.00 -24.25
N GLN A 104 7.05 -3.63 -23.09
CA GLN A 104 6.10 -3.66 -21.96
C GLN A 104 5.81 -2.25 -21.45
N LYS A 105 6.84 -1.42 -21.26
CA LYS A 105 6.69 -0.04 -20.81
C LYS A 105 5.86 0.79 -21.79
N LYS A 106 6.22 0.77 -23.08
CA LYS A 106 5.51 1.51 -24.13
C LYS A 106 4.07 1.06 -24.32
N ARG A 107 3.78 -0.22 -24.07
CA ARG A 107 2.42 -0.77 -24.18
C ARG A 107 1.54 -0.40 -22.97
N LEU A 108 2.10 -0.44 -21.76
CA LEU A 108 1.30 -0.40 -20.52
C LEU A 108 1.28 0.99 -19.88
N LEU A 109 2.43 1.65 -19.80
CA LEU A 109 2.53 2.90 -19.02
C LEU A 109 1.65 4.03 -19.58
N PRO A 110 1.53 4.26 -20.92
CA PRO A 110 0.63 5.26 -21.44
C PRO A 110 -0.86 4.97 -21.15
N GLU A 111 -1.24 3.69 -21.14
CA GLU A 111 -2.62 3.28 -20.85
C GLU A 111 -2.95 3.48 -19.35
N ILE A 112 -1.98 3.19 -18.47
CA ILE A 112 -2.09 3.47 -17.04
C ILE A 112 -2.16 4.99 -16.80
N ALA A 113 -1.28 5.76 -17.44
CA ALA A 113 -1.24 7.21 -17.32
C ALA A 113 -2.53 7.89 -17.75
N ALA A 114 -3.17 7.34 -18.80
CA ALA A 114 -4.45 7.83 -19.31
C ALA A 114 -5.68 7.29 -18.56
N ASN A 115 -5.50 6.59 -17.43
CA ASN A 115 -6.56 5.95 -16.63
C ASN A 115 -7.43 4.96 -17.44
N ARG A 116 -6.86 4.33 -18.48
CA ARG A 116 -7.55 3.30 -19.29
C ARG A 116 -7.18 1.88 -18.88
N LEU A 117 -6.18 1.71 -18.02
CA LEU A 117 -5.70 0.43 -17.55
C LEU A 117 -5.41 0.51 -16.05
N ARG A 118 -5.92 -0.44 -15.28
CA ARG A 118 -5.64 -0.60 -13.85
C ARG A 118 -4.78 -1.81 -13.57
N LEU A 119 -3.70 -1.58 -12.81
CA LEU A 119 -2.77 -2.60 -12.33
C LEU A 119 -2.64 -2.47 -10.82
N GLN A 120 -3.61 -2.99 -10.07
CA GLN A 120 -3.68 -2.90 -8.61
C GLN A 120 -3.60 -4.27 -7.94
N ALA A 121 -3.76 -5.36 -8.69
CA ALA A 121 -3.69 -6.71 -8.15
C ALA A 121 -2.26 -7.25 -8.14
N PHE A 122 -1.88 -7.86 -7.01
CA PHE A 122 -0.58 -8.51 -6.85
C PHE A 122 -0.73 -9.85 -6.13
N GLY A 123 -0.52 -10.96 -6.83
CA GLY A 123 -0.60 -12.32 -6.30
C GLY A 123 0.78 -12.82 -5.85
N ILE A 124 1.08 -12.73 -4.54
CA ILE A 124 2.33 -13.23 -3.95
C ILE A 124 2.04 -14.35 -2.96
N THR A 125 1.30 -14.01 -1.90
CA THR A 125 1.08 -14.82 -0.70
C THR A 125 0.26 -16.06 -1.02
N GLU A 126 0.64 -17.19 -0.41
CA GLU A 126 -0.11 -18.44 -0.45
C GLU A 126 -0.53 -18.84 0.98
N PRO A 127 -1.55 -19.71 1.15
CA PRO A 127 -2.01 -20.11 2.48
C PRO A 127 -0.88 -20.60 3.40
N ASP A 128 0.10 -21.30 2.84
CA ASP A 128 1.24 -21.88 3.59
C ASP A 128 2.52 -21.05 3.48
N ALA A 129 2.53 -19.93 2.76
CA ALA A 129 3.71 -19.13 2.46
C ALA A 129 3.42 -17.61 2.48
N GLY A 130 3.31 -17.05 3.68
CA GLY A 130 3.18 -15.61 3.92
C GLY A 130 4.52 -14.95 4.15
N THR A 131 4.97 -14.88 5.41
CA THR A 131 6.24 -14.25 5.81
C THR A 131 7.46 -14.89 5.12
N ASP A 132 7.48 -16.21 4.98
CA ASP A 132 8.48 -16.92 4.15
C ASP A 132 7.99 -17.05 2.71
N THR A 133 7.99 -15.94 1.98
CA THR A 133 7.59 -15.86 0.56
C THR A 133 8.42 -16.82 -0.32
N THR A 134 9.62 -17.22 0.10
CA THR A 134 10.44 -18.15 -0.67
C THR A 134 9.83 -19.57 -0.75
N ARG A 135 8.81 -19.88 0.06
CA ARG A 135 8.13 -21.16 0.11
C ARG A 135 6.90 -21.29 -0.80
N ILE A 136 6.57 -20.27 -1.59
CA ILE A 136 5.43 -20.36 -2.52
C ILE A 136 5.58 -21.55 -3.46
N ARG A 137 4.43 -22.15 -3.83
CA ARG A 137 4.34 -23.38 -4.61
C ARG A 137 3.62 -23.22 -5.94
N THR A 138 2.88 -22.10 -6.15
CA THR A 138 2.27 -21.81 -7.45
C THR A 138 3.34 -21.92 -8.52
N PHE A 139 3.13 -22.84 -9.48
CA PHE A 139 4.14 -23.24 -10.44
C PHE A 139 3.74 -22.85 -11.85
N ALA A 140 4.69 -22.39 -12.63
CA ALA A 140 4.57 -22.05 -14.04
C ALA A 140 5.50 -22.93 -14.86
N GLU A 141 4.93 -23.87 -15.59
CA GLU A 141 5.66 -24.72 -16.53
C GLU A 141 5.71 -24.06 -17.90
N ARG A 142 6.89 -24.06 -18.51
CA ARG A 142 7.05 -23.48 -19.85
C ARG A 142 6.59 -24.46 -20.92
N ASP A 143 5.64 -24.02 -21.75
CA ASP A 143 5.13 -24.72 -22.93
C ASP A 143 5.32 -23.83 -24.16
N GLY A 144 6.46 -23.98 -24.83
CA GLY A 144 6.85 -23.15 -25.97
C GLY A 144 6.99 -21.66 -25.59
N ASP A 145 6.16 -20.81 -26.18
CA ASP A 145 6.13 -19.36 -25.93
C ASP A 145 5.09 -18.96 -24.85
N THR A 146 4.63 -19.91 -24.06
CA THR A 146 3.62 -19.73 -23.01
C THR A 146 4.09 -20.39 -21.71
N TYR A 147 3.70 -19.83 -20.58
CA TYR A 147 3.71 -20.49 -19.28
C TYR A 147 2.32 -21.03 -18.98
N VAL A 148 2.23 -22.27 -18.51
CA VAL A 148 1.02 -22.87 -17.93
C VAL A 148 1.14 -22.81 -16.42
N VAL A 149 0.26 -22.05 -15.76
CA VAL A 149 0.35 -21.75 -14.34
C VAL A 149 -0.72 -22.51 -13.57
N ASN A 150 -0.31 -23.22 -12.51
CA ASN A 150 -1.18 -23.92 -11.60
C ASN A 150 -0.81 -23.60 -10.14
N GLY A 151 -1.82 -23.41 -9.29
CA GLY A 151 -1.63 -23.15 -7.86
C GLY A 151 -2.72 -22.30 -7.25
N GLY A 152 -2.35 -21.50 -6.26
CA GLY A 152 -3.30 -20.60 -5.59
C GLY A 152 -2.60 -19.46 -4.87
N LYS A 153 -3.34 -18.39 -4.66
CA LYS A 153 -2.91 -17.18 -3.93
C LYS A 153 -3.97 -16.80 -2.92
N ILE A 154 -3.55 -16.13 -1.86
CA ILE A 154 -4.46 -15.57 -0.84
C ILE A 154 -4.10 -14.12 -0.57
N TRP A 155 -5.06 -13.34 -0.09
CA TRP A 155 -4.93 -11.92 0.18
C TRP A 155 -4.64 -11.08 -1.07
N THR A 156 -5.07 -11.53 -2.25
CA THR A 156 -4.97 -10.76 -3.48
C THR A 156 -6.12 -9.74 -3.53
N SER A 157 -5.80 -8.50 -3.23
CA SER A 157 -6.78 -7.43 -3.19
C SER A 157 -6.99 -6.81 -4.57
N ARG A 158 -8.18 -6.24 -4.80
CA ARG A 158 -8.58 -5.49 -6.02
C ARG A 158 -8.45 -6.29 -7.31
N PHE A 159 -8.57 -7.62 -7.21
CA PHE A 159 -8.54 -8.51 -8.38
C PHE A 159 -9.65 -8.14 -9.38
N GLN A 160 -10.87 -7.90 -8.88
CA GLN A 160 -12.04 -7.58 -9.71
C GLN A 160 -11.98 -6.16 -10.33
N HIS A 161 -11.10 -5.31 -9.82
CA HIS A 161 -10.94 -3.91 -10.23
C HIS A 161 -9.62 -3.66 -10.97
N SER A 162 -8.98 -4.71 -11.46
CA SER A 162 -7.71 -4.66 -12.19
C SER A 162 -7.84 -5.30 -13.55
N ASP A 163 -7.24 -4.68 -14.57
CA ASP A 163 -7.11 -5.27 -15.91
C ASP A 163 -5.96 -6.27 -15.97
N TYR A 164 -4.91 -5.98 -15.18
CA TYR A 164 -3.73 -6.83 -15.07
C TYR A 164 -3.39 -7.12 -13.61
N MET A 165 -2.75 -8.27 -13.41
CA MET A 165 -2.20 -8.68 -12.13
C MET A 165 -0.72 -9.00 -12.27
N LEU A 166 0.11 -8.53 -11.35
CA LEU A 166 1.44 -9.11 -11.15
C LEU A 166 1.31 -10.42 -10.36
N LEU A 167 1.88 -11.48 -10.87
CA LEU A 167 1.81 -12.81 -10.28
C LEU A 167 3.21 -13.36 -10.04
N LEU A 168 3.56 -13.62 -8.77
CA LEU A 168 4.80 -14.30 -8.42
C LEU A 168 4.57 -15.81 -8.44
N VAL A 169 5.36 -16.51 -9.22
CA VAL A 169 5.30 -17.98 -9.41
C VAL A 169 6.68 -18.60 -9.28
N ARG A 170 6.75 -19.92 -9.14
CA ARG A 170 7.97 -20.68 -9.38
C ARG A 170 8.03 -21.18 -10.82
N THR A 171 9.18 -21.03 -11.43
CA THR A 171 9.55 -21.66 -12.72
C THR A 171 10.60 -22.76 -12.50
N THR A 172 11.23 -22.79 -11.32
CA THR A 172 12.08 -23.90 -10.84
C THR A 172 11.57 -24.33 -9.47
N ARG A 173 11.45 -25.64 -9.25
CA ARG A 173 10.94 -26.17 -7.97
C ARG A 173 11.85 -25.79 -6.82
N TYR A 174 11.28 -25.65 -5.63
CA TYR A 174 12.02 -25.22 -4.44
C TYR A 174 13.20 -26.17 -4.10
N GLU A 175 13.00 -27.46 -4.35
CA GLU A 175 13.97 -28.52 -4.11
C GLU A 175 15.16 -28.47 -5.07
N ASP A 176 14.98 -27.87 -6.25
CA ASP A 176 15.96 -27.86 -7.35
C ASP A 176 16.82 -26.58 -7.38
N VAL A 177 16.61 -25.63 -6.44
CA VAL A 177 17.37 -24.39 -6.37
C VAL A 177 18.44 -24.42 -5.27
N GLU A 178 19.61 -23.86 -5.52
CA GLU A 178 20.66 -23.71 -4.51
C GLU A 178 20.29 -22.65 -3.47
N LYS A 179 19.73 -21.53 -3.94
CA LYS A 179 19.28 -20.43 -3.09
C LYS A 179 17.77 -20.37 -3.09
N LYS A 180 17.15 -20.33 -1.91
CA LYS A 180 15.70 -20.28 -1.74
C LYS A 180 15.00 -19.16 -2.51
N THR A 181 15.72 -18.08 -2.79
CA THR A 181 15.26 -16.90 -3.54
C THR A 181 15.31 -17.07 -5.06
N ASP A 182 15.99 -18.09 -5.56
CA ASP A 182 16.09 -18.38 -6.99
C ASP A 182 14.88 -19.21 -7.46
N GLY A 183 14.66 -19.26 -8.77
CA GLY A 183 13.57 -20.01 -9.38
C GLY A 183 12.19 -19.35 -9.24
N LEU A 184 12.11 -18.13 -8.74
CA LEU A 184 10.90 -17.31 -8.68
C LEU A 184 10.84 -16.35 -9.85
N THR A 185 9.67 -16.23 -10.49
CA THR A 185 9.46 -15.41 -11.69
C THR A 185 8.23 -14.53 -11.51
N VAL A 186 8.28 -13.30 -12.01
CA VAL A 186 7.13 -12.38 -12.04
C VAL A 186 6.49 -12.45 -13.41
N LEU A 187 5.21 -12.74 -13.45
CA LEU A 187 4.38 -12.74 -14.65
C LEU A 187 3.36 -11.59 -14.58
N LEU A 188 3.14 -10.94 -15.71
CA LEU A 188 2.06 -9.99 -15.90
C LEU A 188 0.88 -10.73 -16.53
N VAL A 189 -0.17 -10.95 -15.76
CA VAL A 189 -1.38 -11.66 -16.18
C VAL A 189 -2.42 -10.68 -16.66
N ASP A 190 -2.90 -10.82 -17.90
CA ASP A 190 -4.08 -10.10 -18.38
C ASP A 190 -5.34 -10.78 -17.81
N LEU A 191 -6.02 -10.11 -16.89
CA LEU A 191 -7.19 -10.66 -16.22
C LEU A 191 -8.43 -10.70 -17.11
N ARG A 192 -8.46 -9.90 -18.17
CA ARG A 192 -9.55 -9.87 -19.16
C ARG A 192 -9.55 -11.14 -20.02
N GLU A 193 -8.39 -11.79 -20.16
CA GLU A 193 -8.19 -13.01 -20.96
C GLU A 193 -8.11 -14.27 -20.08
N ALA A 194 -8.02 -14.12 -18.74
CA ALA A 194 -7.82 -15.25 -17.83
C ALA A 194 -9.05 -16.20 -17.75
N GLY A 195 -10.26 -15.68 -17.98
CA GLY A 195 -11.50 -16.46 -17.93
C GLY A 195 -11.62 -17.33 -16.69
N ASP A 196 -12.07 -18.57 -16.85
CA ASP A 196 -12.26 -19.52 -15.76
C ASP A 196 -10.95 -20.13 -15.22
N SER A 197 -9.79 -19.80 -15.82
CA SER A 197 -8.48 -20.25 -15.33
C SER A 197 -8.13 -19.65 -13.97
N ILE A 198 -8.78 -18.55 -13.55
CA ILE A 198 -8.64 -17.96 -12.23
C ILE A 198 -10.01 -17.87 -11.58
N VAL A 199 -10.22 -18.61 -10.50
CA VAL A 199 -11.41 -18.50 -9.66
C VAL A 199 -11.07 -17.68 -8.43
N ALA A 200 -11.68 -16.50 -8.32
CA ALA A 200 -11.51 -15.60 -7.19
C ALA A 200 -12.66 -15.78 -6.18
N ARG A 201 -12.31 -16.00 -4.92
CA ARG A 201 -13.26 -16.10 -3.80
C ARG A 201 -13.01 -14.94 -2.84
N PRO A 202 -13.95 -14.00 -2.68
CA PRO A 202 -13.79 -12.89 -1.75
C PRO A 202 -13.64 -13.39 -0.30
N ILE A 203 -12.69 -12.79 0.41
CA ILE A 203 -12.47 -13.01 1.83
C ILE A 203 -13.07 -11.83 2.60
N ARG A 204 -14.05 -12.10 3.46
CA ARG A 204 -14.63 -11.06 4.31
C ARG A 204 -13.64 -10.71 5.42
N THR A 205 -13.22 -9.45 5.46
CA THR A 205 -12.29 -8.92 6.47
C THR A 205 -12.98 -7.86 7.33
N MET A 206 -12.27 -7.32 8.30
CA MET A 206 -12.78 -6.23 9.15
C MET A 206 -12.76 -4.86 8.46
N THR A 207 -12.26 -4.79 7.23
CA THR A 207 -12.16 -3.57 6.42
C THR A 207 -12.72 -3.85 5.03
N ALA A 208 -13.18 -2.81 4.33
CA ALA A 208 -13.67 -2.90 2.96
C ALA A 208 -12.51 -3.00 1.94
N HIS A 209 -11.59 -3.95 2.14
CA HIS A 209 -10.56 -4.29 1.16
C HIS A 209 -11.03 -5.50 0.37
N GLU A 210 -11.35 -5.35 -0.90
CA GLU A 210 -11.78 -6.42 -1.82
C GLU A 210 -10.62 -7.41 -2.00
N THR A 211 -10.37 -8.23 -0.97
CA THR A 211 -9.30 -9.21 -0.97
C THR A 211 -9.83 -10.62 -1.23
N ASN A 212 -9.04 -11.43 -1.90
CA ASN A 212 -9.49 -12.71 -2.44
C ASN A 212 -8.51 -13.83 -2.16
N GLU A 213 -9.05 -15.03 -2.08
CA GLU A 213 -8.35 -16.27 -2.36
C GLU A 213 -8.49 -16.57 -3.86
N LEU A 214 -7.39 -16.88 -4.54
CA LEU A 214 -7.36 -17.24 -5.95
C LEU A 214 -6.98 -18.71 -6.11
N THR A 215 -7.78 -19.44 -6.88
CA THR A 215 -7.41 -20.76 -7.41
C THR A 215 -7.05 -20.60 -8.89
N ILE A 216 -5.87 -21.07 -9.27
CA ILE A 216 -5.33 -20.93 -10.63
C ILE A 216 -5.17 -22.32 -11.22
N THR A 217 -5.83 -22.56 -12.37
CA THR A 217 -5.82 -23.85 -13.07
C THR A 217 -5.55 -23.63 -14.56
N ASP A 218 -4.46 -24.20 -15.05
CA ASP A 218 -4.03 -24.17 -16.45
C ASP A 218 -4.04 -22.75 -17.09
N LEU A 219 -3.73 -21.73 -16.27
CA LEU A 219 -3.67 -20.36 -16.73
C LEU A 219 -2.51 -20.19 -17.70
N ARG A 220 -2.82 -19.78 -18.92
CA ARG A 220 -1.84 -19.54 -19.99
C ARG A 220 -1.36 -18.09 -19.97
N VAL A 221 -0.06 -17.88 -19.76
CA VAL A 221 0.56 -16.55 -19.77
C VAL A 221 1.67 -16.52 -20.81
N PRO A 222 1.62 -15.64 -21.81
CA PRO A 222 2.69 -15.50 -22.80
C PRO A 222 4.05 -15.22 -22.16
N VAL A 223 5.13 -15.82 -22.67
CA VAL A 223 6.51 -15.56 -22.19
C VAL A 223 6.86 -14.07 -22.33
N ALA A 224 6.31 -13.38 -23.33
CA ALA A 224 6.46 -11.93 -23.50
C ALA A 224 5.91 -11.11 -22.33
N ASN A 225 5.03 -11.68 -21.52
CA ASN A 225 4.48 -11.05 -20.30
C ASN A 225 5.30 -11.36 -19.04
N ARG A 226 6.44 -12.04 -19.15
CA ARG A 226 7.39 -12.17 -18.04
C ARG A 226 8.08 -10.82 -17.78
N ILE A 227 8.12 -10.41 -16.53
CA ILE A 227 8.86 -9.21 -16.12
C ILE A 227 10.29 -9.60 -15.72
N GLY A 228 11.25 -9.06 -16.45
CA GLY A 228 12.68 -9.35 -16.24
C GLY A 228 13.08 -10.78 -16.62
N GLU A 229 14.10 -11.30 -15.95
CA GLU A 229 14.68 -12.63 -16.20
C GLU A 229 13.93 -13.72 -15.44
N GLU A 230 13.79 -14.90 -16.08
CA GLU A 230 13.24 -16.08 -15.44
C GLU A 230 14.08 -16.50 -14.22
N GLY A 231 13.42 -16.90 -13.14
CA GLY A 231 14.08 -17.32 -11.92
C GLY A 231 14.63 -16.20 -11.04
N ARG A 232 14.51 -14.92 -11.44
CA ARG A 232 15.02 -13.75 -10.71
C ARG A 232 13.91 -12.87 -10.11
N GLY A 233 12.67 -13.28 -10.16
CA GLY A 233 11.49 -12.50 -9.77
C GLY A 233 11.51 -12.02 -8.32
N PHE A 234 12.09 -12.81 -7.39
CA PHE A 234 12.20 -12.39 -6.00
C PHE A 234 13.03 -11.11 -5.83
N ARG A 235 14.12 -10.97 -6.58
CA ARG A 235 14.95 -9.76 -6.59
C ARG A 235 14.17 -8.55 -7.09
N TYR A 236 13.33 -8.73 -8.10
CA TYR A 236 12.53 -7.65 -8.68
C TYR A 236 11.47 -7.14 -7.70
N ILE A 237 10.82 -8.06 -6.99
CA ILE A 237 9.87 -7.68 -5.93
C ILE A 237 10.59 -6.93 -4.81
N LEU A 238 11.72 -7.45 -4.31
CA LEU A 238 12.48 -6.82 -3.23
C LEU A 238 12.88 -5.38 -3.55
N SER A 239 13.25 -5.08 -4.81
CA SER A 239 13.61 -3.71 -5.23
C SER A 239 12.44 -2.73 -5.13
N GLY A 240 11.19 -3.21 -5.23
CA GLY A 240 9.97 -2.42 -5.07
C GLY A 240 9.57 -2.17 -3.63
N LEU A 241 10.01 -3.04 -2.70
CA LEU A 241 9.51 -3.02 -1.32
C LEU A 241 9.93 -1.77 -0.53
N ASN A 242 11.01 -1.09 -0.87
CA ASN A 242 11.38 0.15 -0.18
C ASN A 242 10.38 1.26 -0.53
N VAL A 243 10.02 1.40 -1.81
CA VAL A 243 8.98 2.35 -2.25
C VAL A 243 7.65 2.01 -1.60
N GLU A 244 7.22 0.75 -1.64
CA GLU A 244 5.98 0.30 -1.00
C GLU A 244 5.92 0.67 0.50
N ARG A 245 7.03 0.47 1.24
CA ARG A 245 7.10 0.84 2.67
C ARG A 245 7.00 2.34 2.90
N ILE A 246 7.61 3.16 2.04
CA ILE A 246 7.50 4.62 2.08
C ILE A 246 6.05 5.06 1.83
N LEU A 247 5.40 4.48 0.82
CA LEU A 247 4.02 4.78 0.46
C LEU A 247 3.04 4.38 1.58
N VAL A 248 3.17 3.16 2.13
CA VAL A 248 2.37 2.72 3.30
C VAL A 248 2.62 3.61 4.52
N ALA A 249 3.88 3.99 4.78
CA ALA A 249 4.18 4.90 5.88
C ALA A 249 3.45 6.25 5.71
N SER A 250 3.33 6.73 4.47
CA SER A 250 2.64 7.98 4.16
C SER A 250 1.13 7.90 4.41
N GLU A 251 0.49 6.80 4.00
CA GLU A 251 -0.92 6.53 4.28
C GLU A 251 -1.19 6.53 5.78
N VAL A 252 -0.45 5.72 6.54
CA VAL A 252 -0.71 5.57 7.97
C VAL A 252 -0.38 6.81 8.79
N ILE A 253 0.58 7.63 8.35
CA ILE A 253 0.87 8.94 8.96
C ILE A 253 -0.30 9.89 8.70
N GLY A 254 -0.83 9.93 7.49
CA GLY A 254 -2.02 10.70 7.14
C GLY A 254 -3.24 10.29 7.97
N ASP A 255 -3.48 8.99 8.12
CA ASP A 255 -4.54 8.44 8.98
C ASP A 255 -4.35 8.84 10.44
N GLY A 256 -3.12 8.76 10.94
CA GLY A 256 -2.80 9.17 12.32
C GLY A 256 -3.11 10.64 12.56
N PHE A 257 -2.74 11.52 11.64
CA PHE A 257 -3.07 12.95 11.73
C PHE A 257 -4.59 13.18 11.64
N TRP A 258 -5.31 12.44 10.80
CA TRP A 258 -6.76 12.51 10.76
C TRP A 258 -7.39 12.19 12.13
N PHE A 259 -6.94 11.13 12.81
CA PHE A 259 -7.40 10.80 14.17
C PHE A 259 -7.12 11.93 15.15
N ILE A 260 -5.91 12.49 15.12
CA ILE A 260 -5.53 13.58 16.02
C ILE A 260 -6.39 14.83 15.78
N ASP A 261 -6.59 15.22 14.51
CA ASP A 261 -7.37 16.38 14.14
C ASP A 261 -8.83 16.23 14.61
N ARG A 262 -9.46 15.05 14.36
CA ARG A 262 -10.83 14.75 14.80
C ARG A 262 -10.98 14.68 16.32
N ALA A 263 -10.07 13.98 17.01
CA ALA A 263 -10.13 13.83 18.45
C ALA A 263 -9.87 15.17 19.17
N THR A 264 -8.95 15.98 18.65
CA THR A 264 -8.66 17.31 19.23
C THR A 264 -9.86 18.26 19.08
N GLN A 265 -10.53 18.25 17.91
CA GLN A 265 -11.74 19.03 17.70
C GLN A 265 -12.84 18.60 18.70
N TYR A 266 -13.12 17.30 18.76
CA TYR A 266 -14.12 16.74 19.68
C TYR A 266 -13.80 17.07 21.13
N ALA A 267 -12.53 16.97 21.55
CA ALA A 267 -12.12 17.27 22.92
C ALA A 267 -12.27 18.75 23.31
N ARG A 268 -12.24 19.67 22.33
CA ARG A 268 -12.48 21.11 22.56
C ARG A 268 -13.97 21.43 22.70
N GLU A 269 -14.83 20.68 22.02
CA GLU A 269 -16.26 20.95 21.93
C GLU A 269 -17.08 20.16 22.96
N ARG A 270 -16.67 18.91 23.26
CA ARG A 270 -17.41 18.04 24.18
C ARG A 270 -17.22 18.47 25.63
N GLU A 271 -18.33 18.83 26.26
CA GLU A 271 -18.34 19.17 27.70
C GLU A 271 -18.82 18.01 28.55
N VAL A 272 -18.12 17.78 29.66
CA VAL A 272 -18.48 16.85 30.74
C VAL A 272 -18.11 17.53 32.08
N PHE A 273 -18.99 17.46 33.05
CA PHE A 273 -18.84 18.16 34.33
C PHE A 273 -18.61 19.68 34.19
N GLY A 274 -19.29 20.32 33.20
CA GLY A 274 -19.31 21.76 32.96
C GLY A 274 -18.03 22.34 32.33
N ARG A 275 -17.20 21.50 31.72
CA ARG A 275 -16.00 21.97 31.00
C ARG A 275 -15.64 21.05 29.86
N PRO A 276 -14.92 21.54 28.84
CA PRO A 276 -14.39 20.72 27.73
C PRO A 276 -13.53 19.57 28.24
N ILE A 277 -13.73 18.36 27.69
CA ILE A 277 -12.96 17.17 28.11
C ILE A 277 -11.47 17.32 27.78
N GLY A 278 -11.11 18.16 26.79
CA GLY A 278 -9.75 18.51 26.45
C GLY A 278 -8.97 19.22 27.58
N GLN A 279 -9.62 19.66 28.67
CA GLN A 279 -8.94 20.18 29.86
C GLN A 279 -8.38 19.07 30.76
N ASN A 280 -8.68 17.81 30.51
CA ASN A 280 -8.19 16.69 31.29
C ASN A 280 -6.87 16.16 30.71
N GLN A 281 -5.85 16.01 31.56
CA GLN A 281 -4.55 15.45 31.14
C GLN A 281 -4.66 14.01 30.60
N GLY A 282 -5.63 13.22 31.12
CA GLY A 282 -5.93 11.88 30.62
C GLY A 282 -6.43 11.86 29.15
N VAL A 283 -6.90 12.98 28.61
CA VAL A 283 -7.27 13.16 27.20
C VAL A 283 -6.11 13.81 26.43
N GLN A 284 -5.50 14.86 27.00
CA GLN A 284 -4.43 15.61 26.34
C GLN A 284 -3.17 14.78 26.08
N PHE A 285 -2.69 14.05 27.10
CA PHE A 285 -1.38 13.39 27.02
C PHE A 285 -1.32 12.27 26.00
N PRO A 286 -2.30 11.35 25.89
CA PRO A 286 -2.30 10.35 24.80
C PRO A 286 -2.30 10.97 23.41
N LEU A 287 -3.11 12.01 23.18
CA LEU A 287 -3.16 12.72 21.89
C LEU A 287 -1.83 13.43 21.59
N ALA A 288 -1.25 14.12 22.57
CA ALA A 288 0.02 14.82 22.40
C ALA A 288 1.18 13.83 22.15
N GLN A 289 1.21 12.69 22.84
CA GLN A 289 2.23 11.66 22.61
C GLN A 289 2.11 11.05 21.21
N ALA A 290 0.88 10.68 20.79
CA ALA A 290 0.65 10.14 19.46
C ALA A 290 1.03 11.16 18.37
N TYR A 291 0.68 12.44 18.56
CA TYR A 291 1.09 13.50 17.63
C TYR A 291 2.62 13.61 17.51
N ALA A 292 3.35 13.63 18.62
CA ALA A 292 4.81 13.69 18.61
C ALA A 292 5.43 12.47 17.88
N ASN A 293 4.86 11.27 18.08
CA ASN A 293 5.30 10.06 17.40
C ASN A 293 5.00 10.08 15.89
N LEU A 294 3.86 10.66 15.47
CA LEU A 294 3.52 10.86 14.06
C LEU A 294 4.50 11.82 13.38
N GLU A 295 4.85 12.94 14.03
CA GLU A 295 5.85 13.88 13.51
C GLU A 295 7.22 13.20 13.32
N ALA A 296 7.66 12.42 14.31
CA ALA A 296 8.91 11.66 14.20
C ALA A 296 8.88 10.63 13.06
N ALA A 297 7.75 9.93 12.88
CA ALA A 297 7.54 8.99 11.79
C ALA A 297 7.52 9.70 10.43
N SER A 298 6.90 10.88 10.33
CA SER A 298 6.86 11.72 9.13
C SER A 298 8.26 12.16 8.70
N LEU A 299 9.10 12.62 9.63
CA LEU A 299 10.49 12.97 9.34
C LEU A 299 11.29 11.77 8.79
N MET A 300 11.09 10.57 9.37
CA MET A 300 11.75 9.35 8.89
C MET A 300 11.26 8.96 7.50
N ARG A 301 9.96 9.09 7.21
CA ARG A 301 9.38 8.83 5.90
C ARG A 301 9.93 9.79 4.83
N PHE A 302 10.00 11.09 5.12
CA PHE A 302 10.57 12.05 4.19
C PHE A 302 12.07 11.81 3.95
N LYS A 303 12.83 11.44 4.99
CA LYS A 303 14.23 11.03 4.82
C LYS A 303 14.34 9.84 3.87
N ALA A 304 13.49 8.81 4.05
CA ALA A 304 13.50 7.62 3.22
C ALA A 304 13.14 7.93 1.75
N ALA A 305 12.13 8.79 1.54
CA ALA A 305 11.70 9.19 0.21
C ALA A 305 12.79 10.00 -0.51
N ALA A 306 13.35 11.03 0.13
CA ALA A 306 14.43 11.83 -0.43
C ALA A 306 15.66 10.98 -0.78
N MET A 307 16.06 10.04 0.09
CA MET A 307 17.18 9.14 -0.22
C MET A 307 16.89 8.29 -1.47
N PHE A 308 15.65 7.80 -1.61
CA PHE A 308 15.25 7.03 -2.79
C PHE A 308 15.29 7.89 -4.06
N ASP A 309 14.76 9.11 -4.00
CA ASP A 309 14.73 10.05 -5.12
C ASP A 309 16.14 10.48 -5.55
N ASP A 310 17.08 10.55 -4.61
CA ASP A 310 18.51 10.79 -4.84
C ASP A 310 19.27 9.53 -5.35
N GLY A 311 18.60 8.41 -5.60
CA GLY A 311 19.21 7.14 -6.06
C GLY A 311 19.98 6.38 -4.99
N LEU A 312 19.84 6.77 -3.72
CA LEU A 312 20.45 6.09 -2.57
C LEU A 312 19.57 4.90 -2.12
N ASN A 313 20.15 3.98 -1.36
CA ASN A 313 19.40 2.85 -0.79
C ASN A 313 18.82 3.19 0.58
N PRO A 314 17.50 3.44 0.69
CA PRO A 314 16.83 3.79 1.95
C PRO A 314 16.39 2.55 2.76
N GLY A 315 17.08 1.43 2.65
CA GLY A 315 16.60 0.15 3.21
C GLY A 315 16.24 0.22 4.70
N PHE A 316 17.07 0.85 5.52
CA PHE A 316 16.76 1.07 6.94
C PHE A 316 15.65 2.10 7.11
N GLU A 317 15.78 3.25 6.46
CA GLU A 317 14.85 4.38 6.61
C GLU A 317 13.42 4.02 6.20
N ALA A 318 13.24 3.30 5.08
CA ALA A 318 11.94 2.84 4.62
C ALA A 318 11.29 1.85 5.61
N ASN A 319 12.08 0.91 6.14
CA ASN A 319 11.62 -0.02 7.17
C ASN A 319 11.27 0.71 8.48
N ALA A 320 12.10 1.64 8.92
CA ALA A 320 11.89 2.42 10.13
C ALA A 320 10.67 3.34 9.99
N ALA A 321 10.46 3.99 8.83
CA ALA A 321 9.30 4.82 8.56
C ALA A 321 7.99 4.02 8.66
N LYS A 322 7.94 2.83 8.05
CA LYS A 322 6.79 1.93 8.11
C LYS A 322 6.51 1.46 9.54
N LEU A 323 7.54 1.07 10.28
CA LEU A 323 7.41 0.62 11.68
C LEU A 323 6.91 1.74 12.59
N LEU A 324 7.54 2.91 12.52
CA LEU A 324 7.18 4.07 13.34
C LEU A 324 5.79 4.58 12.98
N GLY A 325 5.50 4.75 11.68
CA GLY A 325 4.21 5.23 11.19
C GLY A 325 3.06 4.32 11.61
N SER A 326 3.17 3.00 11.40
CA SER A 326 2.11 2.06 11.78
C SER A 326 1.88 1.98 13.30
N LYS A 327 2.92 2.17 14.12
CA LYS A 327 2.78 2.25 15.59
C LYS A 327 2.13 3.56 16.01
N ALA A 328 2.61 4.69 15.48
CA ALA A 328 2.07 6.01 15.83
C ALA A 328 0.60 6.16 15.39
N ASN A 329 0.24 5.64 14.21
CA ASN A 329 -1.14 5.59 13.76
C ASN A 329 -2.03 4.75 14.69
N TRP A 330 -1.55 3.57 15.12
CA TRP A 330 -2.29 2.73 16.05
C TRP A 330 -2.47 3.39 17.43
N GLU A 331 -1.46 4.12 17.91
CA GLU A 331 -1.56 4.93 19.12
C GLU A 331 -2.59 6.05 18.96
N ALA A 332 -2.55 6.78 17.83
CA ALA A 332 -3.50 7.84 17.52
C ALA A 332 -4.95 7.31 17.41
N ALA A 333 -5.14 6.16 16.77
CA ALA A 333 -6.44 5.51 16.66
C ALA A 333 -7.03 5.13 18.02
N ASN A 334 -6.22 4.57 18.93
CA ASN A 334 -6.67 4.26 20.29
C ASN A 334 -6.98 5.54 21.09
N ALA A 335 -6.09 6.55 21.03
CA ALA A 335 -6.31 7.82 21.73
C ALA A 335 -7.57 8.54 21.23
N ALA A 336 -7.86 8.48 19.93
CA ALA A 336 -9.08 9.02 19.35
C ALA A 336 -10.32 8.24 19.82
N MET A 337 -10.29 6.91 19.77
CA MET A 337 -11.38 6.05 20.24
C MET A 337 -11.71 6.33 21.70
N ASP A 338 -10.71 6.41 22.57
CA ASP A 338 -10.87 6.72 23.99
C ASP A 338 -11.42 8.14 24.21
N THR A 339 -11.00 9.12 23.40
CA THR A 339 -11.47 10.51 23.47
C THR A 339 -12.94 10.62 23.10
N PHE A 340 -13.39 9.92 22.06
CA PHE A 340 -14.79 9.88 21.62
C PHE A 340 -15.67 9.02 22.56
N GLY A 341 -15.08 8.03 23.24
CA GLY A 341 -15.81 7.10 24.10
C GLY A 341 -16.87 6.34 23.30
N GLY A 342 -18.10 6.26 23.80
CA GLY A 342 -19.19 5.56 23.11
C GLY A 342 -19.49 6.08 21.71
N PHE A 343 -19.26 7.36 21.43
CA PHE A 343 -19.43 7.95 20.11
C PHE A 343 -18.33 7.51 19.12
N GLY A 344 -17.16 7.08 19.60
CA GLY A 344 -16.13 6.50 18.73
C GLY A 344 -16.53 5.17 18.10
N LEU A 345 -17.50 4.46 18.71
CA LEU A 345 -18.04 3.19 18.21
C LEU A 345 -19.21 3.41 17.23
N ALA A 346 -19.74 4.64 17.11
CA ALA A 346 -20.84 4.95 16.23
C ALA A 346 -20.33 5.25 14.81
N GLU A 347 -20.93 4.61 13.80
CA GLU A 347 -20.53 4.72 12.38
C GLU A 347 -20.55 6.17 11.87
N GLU A 348 -21.49 6.99 12.34
CA GLU A 348 -21.69 8.38 11.94
C GLU A 348 -20.46 9.29 12.21
N TYR A 349 -19.58 8.93 13.15
CA TYR A 349 -18.35 9.67 13.43
C TYR A 349 -17.16 9.20 12.59
N GLY A 350 -17.23 8.01 11.98
CA GLY A 350 -16.19 7.43 11.12
C GLY A 350 -14.93 6.99 11.87
N ILE A 351 -14.87 7.17 13.20
CA ILE A 351 -13.71 6.77 14.02
C ILE A 351 -13.53 5.25 13.98
N GLU A 352 -14.62 4.49 14.16
CA GLU A 352 -14.60 3.02 14.18
C GLU A 352 -14.12 2.45 12.84
N ARG A 353 -14.54 3.03 11.68
CA ARG A 353 -14.09 2.60 10.36
C ARG A 353 -12.57 2.77 10.23
N LYS A 354 -12.07 3.96 10.47
CA LYS A 354 -10.62 4.24 10.41
C LYS A 354 -9.82 3.45 11.45
N PHE A 355 -10.40 3.19 12.64
CA PHE A 355 -9.79 2.33 13.65
C PHE A 355 -9.59 0.90 13.15
N ARG A 356 -10.57 0.32 12.44
CA ARG A 356 -10.42 -1.00 11.80
C ARG A 356 -9.32 -0.97 10.74
N GLU A 357 -9.28 0.06 9.90
CA GLU A 357 -8.25 0.27 8.86
C GLU A 357 -6.84 0.39 9.48
N ALA A 358 -6.69 1.14 10.58
CA ALA A 358 -5.41 1.37 11.26
C ALA A 358 -4.73 0.08 11.76
N ARG A 359 -5.47 -1.03 11.90
CA ARG A 359 -4.91 -2.31 12.32
C ARG A 359 -4.12 -3.01 11.22
N LEU A 360 -4.55 -2.88 9.97
CA LEU A 360 -3.95 -3.58 8.84
C LEU A 360 -2.45 -3.30 8.67
N PRO A 361 -1.95 -2.05 8.70
CA PRO A 361 -0.55 -1.75 8.48
C PRO A 361 0.42 -2.29 9.55
N VAL A 362 -0.08 -2.74 10.69
CA VAL A 362 0.75 -3.42 11.70
C VAL A 362 1.18 -4.82 11.23
N VAL A 363 0.35 -5.46 10.40
CA VAL A 363 0.54 -6.84 9.92
C VAL A 363 0.88 -6.93 8.43
N ALA A 364 0.50 -5.95 7.61
CA ALA A 364 0.68 -5.93 6.16
C ALA A 364 1.33 -4.61 5.69
N PRO A 365 1.92 -4.54 4.49
CA PRO A 365 2.30 -5.66 3.60
C PRO A 365 3.41 -6.52 4.17
N ILE A 366 4.18 -5.98 5.13
CA ILE A 366 5.18 -6.68 5.93
C ILE A 366 4.88 -6.43 7.41
N ASN A 367 4.85 -7.48 8.23
CA ASN A 367 4.57 -7.31 9.66
C ASN A 367 5.72 -6.61 10.40
N ASN A 368 5.38 -5.89 11.47
CA ASN A 368 6.35 -5.12 12.24
C ASN A 368 7.46 -6.00 12.88
N ASN A 369 7.18 -7.27 13.18
CA ASN A 369 8.19 -8.18 13.72
C ASN A 369 9.28 -8.49 12.69
N LEU A 370 8.91 -8.67 11.40
CA LEU A 370 9.89 -8.90 10.34
C LEU A 370 10.73 -7.64 10.09
N VAL A 371 10.15 -6.45 10.23
CA VAL A 371 10.91 -5.18 10.18
C VAL A 371 11.93 -5.11 11.33
N LEU A 372 11.52 -5.45 12.55
CA LEU A 372 12.43 -5.49 13.69
C LEU A 372 13.54 -6.54 13.52
N ALA A 373 13.21 -7.72 12.99
CA ALA A 373 14.21 -8.74 12.67
C ALA A 373 15.22 -8.27 11.61
N TYR A 374 14.74 -7.54 10.57
CA TYR A 374 15.62 -6.90 9.59
C TYR A 374 16.58 -5.90 10.26
N ILE A 375 16.07 -5.01 11.10
CA ILE A 375 16.89 -4.02 11.80
C ILE A 375 17.91 -4.73 12.71
N GLY A 376 17.48 -5.71 13.48
CA GLY A 376 18.35 -6.47 14.36
C GLY A 376 19.49 -7.15 13.62
N HIS A 377 19.20 -7.85 12.53
CA HIS A 377 20.18 -8.61 11.76
C HIS A 377 21.00 -7.71 10.83
N GLN A 378 20.35 -6.93 9.96
CA GLN A 378 21.04 -6.22 8.88
C GLN A 378 21.68 -4.90 9.32
N VAL A 379 21.08 -4.20 10.31
CA VAL A 379 21.56 -2.88 10.74
C VAL A 379 22.45 -2.99 11.98
N LEU A 380 22.01 -3.78 12.97
CA LEU A 380 22.73 -3.93 14.25
C LEU A 380 23.75 -5.09 14.24
N GLY A 381 23.80 -5.88 13.17
CA GLY A 381 24.75 -7.00 13.03
C GLY A 381 24.51 -8.17 13.99
N MET A 382 23.31 -8.28 14.57
CA MET A 382 22.97 -9.39 15.47
C MET A 382 22.80 -10.71 14.69
N PRO A 383 22.99 -11.87 15.33
CA PRO A 383 22.72 -13.16 14.70
C PRO A 383 21.30 -13.26 14.17
N LYS A 384 21.13 -13.92 13.02
CA LYS A 384 19.82 -14.13 12.40
C LYS A 384 18.93 -14.97 13.30
N SER A 385 17.68 -14.56 13.49
CA SER A 385 16.76 -15.21 14.43
C SER A 385 15.97 -16.38 13.82
N TYR A 386 16.01 -16.56 12.49
CA TYR A 386 15.32 -17.65 11.77
C TYR A 386 16.03 -18.00 10.44
#